data_c9c3fc1495a8178fdeac81561276fa09
#
_entry.id   c9c3fc1495a8178fdeac81561276fa09
#
_cell.length_a   1.000
_cell.length_b   1.000
_cell.length_c   1.000
_cell.angle_alpha   90.00
_cell.angle_beta   90.00
_cell.angle_gamma   90.00
#
_symmetry.space_group_name_H-M   'P 1'
#
loop_
_entity.id
_entity.type
_entity.pdbx_description
1 polymer ?
#
loop_
_entity_poly.entity_id
_entity_poly.type
_entity_poly.pdbx_seq_one_letter_code
_entity_poly.pdbx_strand_id
1 'polypeptide(L)'
;MTQRPLGGSREPPLGSRIVKRKFDPAELELMDRPQPVSPELEQDLRSIRQLNRWFGSHRIVRCFVRRWIKPGVRMRIVDLATGSGDIPRLIVDHARQIGARVEIVALDQQSATLEIGRKLSSDYPEISFIEADILEFKPPDGYDIVLCSLALHHFSDEDAVRVLWRCRELAHKFVLVSDLCRGWLATIGVNVLTALIFRAPMTRFDARLSAERAFSFAELDDLARRGGWQNFCHKKFRFVRQAIWLEKTAKL
;
A
#
# COMPACT_ATOMS: atom_id res chain seq x y z
N MET A 1 47.88 -3.07 37.67
CA MET A 1 46.58 -3.50 37.13
C MET A 1 45.88 -2.28 36.57
N THR A 2 46.07 -2.03 35.31
CA THR A 2 45.52 -0.85 34.57
C THR A 2 44.35 -1.30 33.73
N GLN A 3 43.17 -0.85 34.06
CA GLN A 3 41.93 -1.07 33.28
C GLN A 3 41.98 -0.19 32.03
N ARG A 4 41.80 -0.81 30.85
CA ARG A 4 41.55 -0.12 29.57
C ARG A 4 40.07 0.25 29.49
N PRO A 5 39.70 1.44 29.00
CA PRO A 5 38.31 1.78 28.72
C PRO A 5 37.90 1.19 27.37
N LEU A 6 36.82 0.37 27.38
CA LEU A 6 36.08 -0.05 26.22
C LEU A 6 35.02 1.02 25.90
N GLY A 7 35.32 1.82 24.90
CA GLY A 7 34.39 2.84 24.42
C GLY A 7 34.71 3.23 22.99
N GLY A 8 34.59 2.29 22.06
CA GLY A 8 34.62 2.56 20.62
C GLY A 8 33.21 2.73 20.11
N SER A 9 32.73 3.96 19.95
CA SER A 9 31.59 4.31 19.15
C SER A 9 31.87 3.90 17.70
N ARG A 10 31.28 2.81 17.23
CA ARG A 10 31.34 2.44 15.81
C ARG A 10 30.56 3.49 15.04
N GLU A 11 31.27 4.30 14.25
CA GLU A 11 30.64 5.12 13.23
C GLU A 11 29.80 4.24 12.32
N PRO A 12 28.58 4.69 11.92
CA PRO A 12 27.75 3.94 10.98
C PRO A 12 28.48 3.82 9.64
N PRO A 13 28.34 2.69 8.92
CA PRO A 13 29.05 2.46 7.67
C PRO A 13 28.75 3.56 6.65
N LEU A 14 29.81 4.05 5.97
CA LEU A 14 29.75 4.98 4.84
C LEU A 14 28.78 4.46 3.77
N GLY A 15 27.51 4.89 3.79
CA GLY A 15 26.51 4.45 2.81
C GLY A 15 25.07 4.84 3.12
N SER A 16 24.73 5.23 4.33
CA SER A 16 23.37 5.67 4.67
C SER A 16 23.26 7.20 4.56
N ARG A 17 23.32 7.75 3.35
CA ARG A 17 22.74 9.10 3.15
C ARG A 17 21.26 8.98 3.49
N ILE A 18 20.89 9.47 4.67
CA ILE A 18 19.48 9.57 5.09
C ILE A 18 18.83 10.58 4.14
N VAL A 19 18.09 10.08 3.17
CA VAL A 19 17.27 10.94 2.30
C VAL A 19 16.08 11.36 3.14
N LYS A 20 15.96 12.64 3.47
CA LYS A 20 14.82 13.16 4.23
C LYS A 20 13.52 13.01 3.41
N ARG A 21 12.42 12.65 4.06
CA ARG A 21 11.09 12.60 3.45
C ARG A 21 10.71 14.03 3.00
N LYS A 22 10.22 14.13 1.77
CA LYS A 22 9.62 15.37 1.27
C LYS A 22 8.12 15.14 1.18
N PHE A 23 7.39 15.83 2.00
CA PHE A 23 5.93 15.79 2.01
C PHE A 23 5.39 17.21 2.05
N ASP A 24 4.65 17.58 1.03
CA ASP A 24 3.87 18.80 0.96
C ASP A 24 2.41 18.40 0.67
N PRO A 25 1.47 18.66 1.57
CA PRO A 25 0.06 18.33 1.35
C PRO A 25 -0.59 19.12 0.21
N ALA A 26 -0.01 20.26 -0.18
CA ALA A 26 -0.51 21.07 -1.29
C ALA A 26 -0.08 20.53 -2.67
N GLU A 27 0.98 19.71 -2.73
CA GLU A 27 1.49 19.15 -3.97
C GLU A 27 0.83 17.77 -4.23
N LEU A 28 -0.37 17.72 -4.77
CA LEU A 28 -1.06 16.45 -5.07
C LEU A 28 -0.45 15.74 -6.28
N GLU A 29 -0.42 14.39 -6.26
CA GLU A 29 -0.19 13.61 -7.46
C GLU A 29 -1.27 13.95 -8.49
N LEU A 30 -0.91 13.89 -9.77
CA LEU A 30 -1.83 14.30 -10.83
C LEU A 30 -3.08 13.41 -10.87
N MET A 31 -2.90 12.11 -10.57
CA MET A 31 -4.01 11.17 -10.48
C MET A 31 -4.95 11.43 -9.28
N ASP A 32 -4.47 12.06 -8.22
CA ASP A 32 -5.26 12.35 -7.02
C ASP A 32 -6.04 13.68 -7.11
N ARG A 33 -5.78 14.45 -8.15
CA ARG A 33 -6.54 15.69 -8.38
C ARG A 33 -7.96 15.37 -8.83
N PRO A 34 -8.97 16.07 -8.33
CA PRO A 34 -10.35 15.93 -8.82
C PRO A 34 -10.39 16.15 -10.34
N GLN A 35 -10.82 15.13 -11.08
CA GLN A 35 -10.88 15.15 -12.54
C GLN A 35 -11.99 14.22 -13.04
N PRO A 36 -12.59 14.50 -14.19
CA PRO A 36 -13.55 13.59 -14.81
C PRO A 36 -12.86 12.33 -15.34
N VAL A 37 -13.66 11.30 -15.60
CA VAL A 37 -13.21 10.13 -16.36
C VAL A 37 -12.75 10.59 -17.74
N SER A 38 -11.52 10.25 -18.08
CA SER A 38 -10.91 10.62 -19.36
C SER A 38 -10.03 9.48 -19.90
N PRO A 39 -9.75 9.44 -21.22
CA PRO A 39 -8.81 8.48 -21.78
C PRO A 39 -7.40 8.57 -21.16
N GLU A 40 -6.98 9.79 -20.78
CA GLU A 40 -5.70 10.04 -20.14
C GLU A 40 -5.65 9.40 -18.75
N LEU A 41 -6.69 9.57 -17.93
CA LEU A 41 -6.81 8.92 -16.61
C LEU A 41 -6.87 7.39 -16.75
N GLU A 42 -7.66 6.85 -17.71
CA GLU A 42 -7.69 5.41 -17.99
C GLU A 42 -6.31 4.87 -18.38
N GLN A 43 -5.55 5.60 -19.19
CA GLN A 43 -4.21 5.23 -19.61
C GLN A 43 -3.22 5.28 -18.45
N ASP A 44 -3.31 6.28 -17.58
CA ASP A 44 -2.45 6.42 -16.40
C ASP A 44 -2.71 5.30 -15.41
N LEU A 45 -3.96 5.04 -15.04
CA LEU A 45 -4.35 3.90 -14.21
C LEU A 45 -3.91 2.54 -14.81
N ARG A 46 -3.90 2.41 -16.14
CA ARG A 46 -3.36 1.22 -16.82
C ARG A 46 -1.85 1.11 -16.61
N SER A 47 -1.13 2.21 -16.73
CA SER A 47 0.31 2.26 -16.50
C SER A 47 0.67 1.93 -15.06
N ILE A 48 -0.08 2.45 -14.08
CA ILE A 48 0.09 2.14 -12.65
C ILE A 48 -0.14 0.65 -12.38
N ARG A 49 -1.18 0.04 -12.94
CA ARG A 49 -1.40 -1.42 -12.81
C ARG A 49 -0.24 -2.23 -13.36
N GLN A 50 0.35 -1.81 -14.49
CA GLN A 50 1.54 -2.46 -15.04
C GLN A 50 2.73 -2.32 -14.09
N LEU A 51 2.95 -1.13 -13.52
CA LEU A 51 3.96 -0.90 -12.50
C LEU A 51 3.76 -1.82 -11.28
N ASN A 52 2.54 -1.89 -10.76
CA ASN A 52 2.19 -2.75 -9.63
C ASN A 52 2.49 -4.22 -9.92
N ARG A 53 2.22 -4.67 -11.14
CA ARG A 53 2.51 -6.03 -11.59
C ARG A 53 4.01 -6.29 -11.71
N TRP A 54 4.77 -5.38 -12.32
CA TRP A 54 6.20 -5.60 -12.61
C TRP A 54 7.09 -5.33 -11.41
N PHE A 55 6.75 -4.34 -10.59
CA PHE A 55 7.55 -3.92 -9.43
C PHE A 55 7.11 -4.53 -8.10
N GLY A 56 6.40 -5.65 -8.16
CA GLY A 56 6.25 -6.56 -7.04
C GLY A 56 5.07 -6.33 -6.11
N SER A 57 4.25 -5.26 -6.27
CA SER A 57 3.07 -5.05 -5.41
C SER A 57 2.11 -6.23 -5.49
N HIS A 58 1.74 -6.67 -6.69
CA HIS A 58 0.91 -7.86 -6.89
C HIS A 58 1.54 -9.13 -6.30
N ARG A 59 2.88 -9.27 -6.36
CA ARG A 59 3.58 -10.43 -5.79
C ARG A 59 3.50 -10.45 -4.27
N ILE A 60 3.65 -9.28 -3.63
CA ILE A 60 3.51 -9.15 -2.19
C ILE A 60 2.10 -9.58 -1.78
N VAL A 61 1.07 -8.96 -2.34
CA VAL A 61 -0.33 -9.30 -2.02
C VAL A 61 -0.61 -10.78 -2.26
N ARG A 62 -0.21 -11.35 -3.40
CA ARG A 62 -0.37 -12.79 -3.67
C ARG A 62 0.27 -13.69 -2.62
N CYS A 63 1.44 -13.31 -2.10
CA CYS A 63 2.12 -14.08 -1.06
C CYS A 63 1.25 -14.19 0.20
N PHE A 64 0.67 -13.07 0.65
CA PHE A 64 -0.17 -13.02 1.85
C PHE A 64 -1.56 -13.64 1.61
N VAL A 65 -2.18 -13.36 0.47
CA VAL A 65 -3.49 -13.92 0.10
C VAL A 65 -3.43 -15.45 0.07
N ARG A 66 -2.41 -16.05 -0.53
CA ARG A 66 -2.21 -17.52 -0.53
C ARG A 66 -1.97 -18.09 0.87
N ARG A 67 -1.39 -17.31 1.76
CA ARG A 67 -1.15 -17.72 3.14
C ARG A 67 -2.44 -17.65 3.96
N TRP A 68 -3.26 -16.62 3.78
CA TRP A 68 -4.39 -16.32 4.63
C TRP A 68 -5.72 -16.90 4.14
N ILE A 69 -5.95 -16.92 2.83
CA ILE A 69 -7.17 -17.48 2.25
C ILE A 69 -6.94 -18.94 1.91
N LYS A 70 -7.74 -19.82 2.52
CA LYS A 70 -7.66 -21.26 2.34
C LYS A 70 -8.88 -21.79 1.56
N PRO A 71 -8.78 -22.96 0.93
CA PRO A 71 -9.93 -23.59 0.27
C PRO A 71 -11.15 -23.69 1.18
N GLY A 72 -12.32 -23.42 0.64
CA GLY A 72 -13.60 -23.54 1.35
C GLY A 72 -13.93 -22.46 2.38
N VAL A 73 -13.01 -21.52 2.68
CA VAL A 73 -13.30 -20.42 3.62
C VAL A 73 -14.13 -19.32 2.97
N ARG A 74 -14.87 -18.57 3.80
CA ARG A 74 -15.47 -17.29 3.45
C ARG A 74 -14.73 -16.17 4.17
N MET A 75 -14.38 -15.11 3.45
CA MET A 75 -13.66 -13.95 3.99
C MET A 75 -14.30 -12.65 3.54
N ARG A 76 -14.47 -11.72 4.48
CA ARG A 76 -14.80 -10.31 4.20
C ARG A 76 -13.52 -9.50 4.17
N ILE A 77 -13.29 -8.77 3.11
CA ILE A 77 -12.02 -8.05 2.86
C ILE A 77 -12.34 -6.60 2.55
N VAL A 78 -11.52 -5.68 3.04
CA VAL A 78 -11.51 -4.29 2.56
C VAL A 78 -10.14 -3.94 2.00
N ASP A 79 -10.14 -3.29 0.84
CA ASP A 79 -8.97 -2.69 0.21
C ASP A 79 -9.11 -1.17 0.26
N LEU A 80 -8.30 -0.55 1.10
CA LEU A 80 -8.31 0.88 1.39
C LEU A 80 -7.42 1.61 0.39
N ALA A 81 -7.93 2.67 -0.26
CA ALA A 81 -7.34 3.33 -1.42
C ALA A 81 -7.08 2.33 -2.56
N THR A 82 -8.17 1.74 -3.04
CA THR A 82 -8.12 0.62 -3.99
C THR A 82 -7.70 1.03 -5.41
N GLY A 83 -7.74 2.33 -5.71
CA GLY A 83 -7.56 2.81 -7.06
C GLY A 83 -8.57 2.18 -8.02
N SER A 84 -8.10 1.66 -9.14
CA SER A 84 -8.95 0.99 -10.13
C SER A 84 -9.29 -0.48 -9.79
N GLY A 85 -9.04 -0.95 -8.57
CA GLY A 85 -9.46 -2.28 -8.10
C GLY A 85 -8.61 -3.45 -8.62
N ASP A 86 -7.36 -3.25 -8.98
CA ASP A 86 -6.48 -4.32 -9.47
C ASP A 86 -6.13 -5.36 -8.39
N ILE A 87 -5.97 -4.94 -7.15
CA ILE A 87 -5.76 -5.83 -6.00
C ILE A 87 -7.02 -6.65 -5.67
N PRO A 88 -8.23 -6.07 -5.54
CA PRO A 88 -9.47 -6.83 -5.39
C PRO A 88 -9.66 -7.92 -6.46
N ARG A 89 -9.50 -7.59 -7.75
CA ARG A 89 -9.62 -8.60 -8.83
C ARG A 89 -8.61 -9.74 -8.68
N LEU A 90 -7.36 -9.41 -8.35
CA LEU A 90 -6.32 -10.42 -8.09
C LEU A 90 -6.72 -11.39 -6.96
N ILE A 91 -7.36 -10.87 -5.91
CA ILE A 91 -7.81 -11.68 -4.76
C ILE A 91 -8.98 -12.57 -5.16
N VAL A 92 -9.97 -12.03 -5.89
CA VAL A 92 -11.11 -12.82 -6.39
C VAL A 92 -10.64 -13.94 -7.30
N ASP A 93 -9.73 -13.65 -8.25
CA ASP A 93 -9.16 -14.68 -9.14
C ASP A 93 -8.53 -15.82 -8.34
N HIS A 94 -7.76 -15.47 -7.30
CA HIS A 94 -7.17 -16.50 -6.44
C HIS A 94 -8.23 -17.27 -5.66
N ALA A 95 -9.22 -16.60 -5.07
CA ALA A 95 -10.28 -17.25 -4.30
C ALA A 95 -11.09 -18.22 -5.18
N ARG A 96 -11.46 -17.82 -6.39
CA ARG A 96 -12.14 -18.69 -7.37
C ARG A 96 -11.30 -19.93 -7.72
N GLN A 97 -9.98 -19.75 -7.93
CA GLN A 97 -9.06 -20.86 -8.25
C GLN A 97 -8.99 -21.93 -7.17
N ILE A 98 -9.13 -21.55 -5.89
CA ILE A 98 -9.02 -22.48 -4.76
C ILE A 98 -10.36 -22.87 -4.13
N GLY A 99 -11.47 -22.43 -4.70
CA GLY A 99 -12.82 -22.70 -4.17
C GLY A 99 -13.12 -21.98 -2.84
N ALA A 100 -12.48 -20.84 -2.57
CA ALA A 100 -12.82 -19.96 -1.46
C ALA A 100 -13.88 -18.94 -1.89
N ARG A 101 -14.59 -18.34 -0.92
CA ARG A 101 -15.55 -17.25 -1.15
C ARG A 101 -15.04 -15.97 -0.54
N VAL A 102 -15.06 -14.89 -1.29
CA VAL A 102 -14.64 -13.56 -0.81
C VAL A 102 -15.72 -12.53 -1.10
N GLU A 103 -15.86 -11.57 -0.20
CA GLU A 103 -16.64 -10.35 -0.39
C GLU A 103 -15.69 -9.19 -0.13
N ILE A 104 -15.49 -8.34 -1.13
CA ILE A 104 -14.48 -7.29 -1.06
C ILE A 104 -15.13 -5.92 -1.19
N VAL A 105 -14.88 -5.07 -0.20
CA VAL A 105 -15.13 -3.64 -0.30
C VAL A 105 -13.86 -2.98 -0.82
N ALA A 106 -13.97 -2.36 -1.99
CA ALA A 106 -12.93 -1.60 -2.65
C ALA A 106 -13.22 -0.11 -2.43
N LEU A 107 -12.45 0.53 -1.54
CA LEU A 107 -12.69 1.89 -1.08
C LEU A 107 -11.65 2.84 -1.68
N ASP A 108 -12.11 3.96 -2.23
CA ASP A 108 -11.27 5.07 -2.68
C ASP A 108 -12.02 6.39 -2.54
N GLN A 109 -11.31 7.51 -2.48
CA GLN A 109 -11.90 8.83 -2.43
C GLN A 109 -12.14 9.45 -3.81
N GLN A 110 -11.58 8.87 -4.88
CA GLN A 110 -11.63 9.39 -6.25
C GLN A 110 -12.77 8.73 -7.05
N SER A 111 -13.89 9.43 -7.22
CA SER A 111 -15.08 8.92 -7.93
C SER A 111 -14.77 8.47 -9.36
N ALA A 112 -13.98 9.25 -10.12
CA ALA A 112 -13.59 8.89 -11.48
C ALA A 112 -12.76 7.61 -11.55
N THR A 113 -11.85 7.41 -10.60
CA THR A 113 -11.05 6.18 -10.47
C THR A 113 -11.91 4.97 -10.15
N LEU A 114 -12.89 5.13 -9.24
CA LEU A 114 -13.86 4.09 -8.89
C LEU A 114 -14.78 3.75 -10.07
N GLU A 115 -15.19 4.73 -10.87
CA GLU A 115 -16.00 4.48 -12.08
C GLU A 115 -15.25 3.58 -13.07
N ILE A 116 -13.98 3.91 -13.33
CA ILE A 116 -13.10 3.06 -14.14
C ILE A 116 -12.94 1.67 -13.50
N GLY A 117 -12.76 1.61 -12.18
CA GLY A 117 -12.66 0.37 -11.41
C GLY A 117 -13.90 -0.53 -11.57
N ARG A 118 -15.11 0.03 -11.46
CA ARG A 118 -16.39 -0.68 -11.68
C ARG A 118 -16.48 -1.25 -13.10
N LYS A 119 -16.15 -0.44 -14.10
CA LYS A 119 -16.14 -0.86 -15.51
C LYS A 119 -15.19 -2.04 -15.74
N LEU A 120 -13.98 -1.98 -15.17
CA LEU A 120 -12.98 -3.03 -15.28
C LEU A 120 -13.30 -4.29 -14.45
N SER A 121 -14.24 -4.20 -13.54
CA SER A 121 -14.63 -5.27 -12.62
C SER A 121 -16.06 -5.77 -12.87
N SER A 122 -16.61 -5.57 -14.08
CA SER A 122 -17.96 -6.02 -14.45
C SER A 122 -18.19 -7.52 -14.22
N ASP A 123 -17.15 -8.33 -14.38
CA ASP A 123 -17.19 -9.78 -14.22
C ASP A 123 -16.83 -10.25 -12.78
N TYR A 124 -16.78 -9.30 -11.83
CA TYR A 124 -16.37 -9.55 -10.44
C TYR A 124 -17.46 -9.10 -9.45
N PRO A 125 -18.60 -9.83 -9.38
CA PRO A 125 -19.71 -9.48 -8.48
C PRO A 125 -19.34 -9.54 -6.99
N GLU A 126 -18.20 -10.13 -6.65
CA GLU A 126 -17.66 -10.18 -5.29
C GLU A 126 -17.10 -8.82 -4.81
N ILE A 127 -16.95 -7.83 -5.72
CA ILE A 127 -16.32 -6.54 -5.42
C ILE A 127 -17.38 -5.43 -5.38
N SER A 128 -17.50 -4.75 -4.26
CA SER A 128 -18.32 -3.55 -4.09
C SER A 128 -17.43 -2.30 -3.96
N PHE A 129 -17.61 -1.33 -4.85
CA PHE A 129 -16.84 -0.08 -4.85
C PHE A 129 -17.56 1.00 -4.05
N ILE A 130 -16.88 1.57 -3.06
CA ILE A 130 -17.39 2.62 -2.16
C ILE A 130 -16.50 3.87 -2.27
N GLU A 131 -17.12 5.03 -2.51
CA GLU A 131 -16.46 6.33 -2.42
C GLU A 131 -16.46 6.79 -0.97
N ALA A 132 -15.29 6.85 -0.36
CA ALA A 132 -15.12 7.36 1.00
C ALA A 132 -13.66 7.71 1.31
N ASP A 133 -13.48 8.60 2.28
CA ASP A 133 -12.19 8.85 2.91
C ASP A 133 -11.86 7.71 3.90
N ILE A 134 -10.66 7.18 3.84
CA ILE A 134 -10.16 6.14 4.76
C ILE A 134 -10.30 6.56 6.21
N LEU A 135 -10.02 7.82 6.53
CA LEU A 135 -10.03 8.34 7.89
C LEU A 135 -11.45 8.47 8.45
N GLU A 136 -12.45 8.66 7.59
CA GLU A 136 -13.85 8.84 7.97
C GLU A 136 -14.70 7.56 7.77
N PHE A 137 -14.17 6.55 7.10
CA PHE A 137 -14.89 5.31 6.82
C PHE A 137 -15.22 4.53 8.10
N LYS A 138 -16.49 4.36 8.40
CA LYS A 138 -17.03 3.71 9.62
C LYS A 138 -18.03 2.62 9.22
N PRO A 139 -17.56 1.43 8.81
CA PRO A 139 -18.47 0.33 8.52
C PRO A 139 -19.13 -0.19 9.81
N PRO A 140 -20.35 -0.77 9.72
CA PRO A 140 -21.03 -1.34 10.89
C PRO A 140 -20.26 -2.52 11.51
N ASP A 141 -19.56 -3.28 10.68
CA ASP A 141 -18.76 -4.44 11.07
C ASP A 141 -17.35 -4.34 10.51
N GLY A 142 -16.39 -5.04 11.14
CA GLY A 142 -15.03 -5.16 10.64
C GLY A 142 -14.88 -6.19 9.52
N TYR A 143 -13.65 -6.42 9.12
CA TYR A 143 -13.26 -7.29 8.01
C TYR A 143 -12.28 -8.36 8.48
N ASP A 144 -12.31 -9.53 7.87
CA ASP A 144 -11.30 -10.57 8.14
C ASP A 144 -9.91 -10.11 7.73
N ILE A 145 -9.84 -9.44 6.58
CA ILE A 145 -8.58 -8.91 6.02
C ILE A 145 -8.75 -7.43 5.67
N VAL A 146 -7.81 -6.61 6.11
CA VAL A 146 -7.68 -5.20 5.72
C VAL A 146 -6.40 -5.01 4.94
N LEU A 147 -6.52 -4.42 3.77
CA LEU A 147 -5.41 -4.09 2.88
C LEU A 147 -5.30 -2.59 2.71
N CYS A 148 -4.07 -2.08 2.61
CA CYS A 148 -3.76 -0.74 2.17
C CYS A 148 -2.45 -0.81 1.37
N SER A 149 -2.55 -0.62 0.07
CA SER A 149 -1.41 -0.85 -0.83
C SER A 149 -1.09 0.39 -1.65
N LEU A 150 0.17 0.89 -1.52
CA LEU A 150 0.67 2.05 -2.26
C LEU A 150 -0.18 3.32 -2.02
N ALA A 151 -0.58 3.54 -0.80
CA ALA A 151 -1.40 4.68 -0.42
C ALA A 151 -0.85 5.45 0.78
N LEU A 152 -0.10 4.79 1.68
CA LEU A 152 0.30 5.43 2.93
C LEU A 152 1.20 6.66 2.71
N HIS A 153 2.00 6.65 1.65
CA HIS A 153 2.87 7.78 1.31
C HIS A 153 2.14 9.07 0.90
N HIS A 154 0.82 9.01 0.62
CA HIS A 154 -0.03 10.18 0.36
C HIS A 154 -0.43 10.94 1.62
N PHE A 155 -0.17 10.40 2.81
CA PHE A 155 -0.59 10.99 4.08
C PHE A 155 0.55 11.70 4.81
N SER A 156 0.22 12.70 5.63
CA SER A 156 1.13 13.24 6.63
C SER A 156 1.57 12.16 7.62
N ASP A 157 2.59 12.42 8.46
CA ASP A 157 3.01 11.45 9.47
C ASP A 157 1.86 11.18 10.47
N GLU A 158 1.13 12.23 10.85
CA GLU A 158 -0.02 12.15 11.75
C GLU A 158 -1.17 11.34 11.14
N ASP A 159 -1.53 11.62 9.89
CA ASP A 159 -2.61 10.89 9.21
C ASP A 159 -2.20 9.46 8.88
N ALA A 160 -0.93 9.21 8.54
CA ALA A 160 -0.43 7.85 8.37
C ALA A 160 -0.57 7.01 9.65
N VAL A 161 -0.32 7.60 10.83
CA VAL A 161 -0.60 6.95 12.12
C VAL A 161 -2.10 6.64 12.27
N ARG A 162 -2.99 7.58 11.91
CA ARG A 162 -4.45 7.37 11.94
C ARG A 162 -4.89 6.27 10.98
N VAL A 163 -4.35 6.25 9.75
CA VAL A 163 -4.61 5.18 8.77
C VAL A 163 -4.16 3.81 9.30
N LEU A 164 -2.96 3.71 9.87
CA LEU A 164 -2.47 2.46 10.46
C LEU A 164 -3.33 2.00 11.63
N TRP A 165 -3.71 2.92 12.51
CA TRP A 165 -4.66 2.62 13.59
C TRP A 165 -5.99 2.10 13.02
N ARG A 166 -6.55 2.76 11.97
CA ARG A 166 -7.78 2.33 11.28
C ARG A 166 -7.64 0.93 10.69
N CYS A 167 -6.55 0.66 9.99
CA CYS A 167 -6.30 -0.68 9.44
C CYS A 167 -6.37 -1.74 10.55
N ARG A 168 -5.78 -1.44 11.72
CA ARG A 168 -5.82 -2.36 12.86
C ARG A 168 -7.23 -2.51 13.42
N GLU A 169 -7.96 -1.43 13.63
CA GLU A 169 -9.31 -1.47 14.22
C GLU A 169 -10.31 -2.20 13.32
N LEU A 170 -10.27 -1.97 12.02
CA LEU A 170 -11.16 -2.61 11.05
C LEU A 170 -10.92 -4.11 10.86
N ALA A 171 -9.73 -4.60 11.19
CA ALA A 171 -9.36 -6.00 10.95
C ALA A 171 -9.77 -6.93 12.09
N HIS A 172 -10.38 -8.05 11.76
CA HIS A 172 -10.60 -9.14 12.72
C HIS A 172 -9.41 -10.10 12.78
N LYS A 173 -8.76 -10.40 11.62
CA LYS A 173 -7.71 -11.43 11.54
C LYS A 173 -6.40 -10.89 10.99
N PHE A 174 -6.43 -10.20 9.85
CA PHE A 174 -5.21 -9.88 9.12
C PHE A 174 -5.20 -8.44 8.64
N VAL A 175 -4.04 -7.79 8.75
CA VAL A 175 -3.77 -6.50 8.12
C VAL A 175 -2.53 -6.63 7.26
N LEU A 176 -2.55 -6.06 6.06
CA LEU A 176 -1.38 -5.86 5.23
C LEU A 176 -1.34 -4.41 4.75
N VAL A 177 -0.29 -3.71 5.13
CA VAL A 177 0.06 -2.41 4.52
C VAL A 177 1.34 -2.61 3.73
N SER A 178 1.28 -2.36 2.42
CA SER A 178 2.45 -2.47 1.54
C SER A 178 2.66 -1.16 0.81
N ASP A 179 3.89 -0.65 0.81
CA ASP A 179 4.19 0.64 0.21
C ASP A 179 5.61 0.69 -0.37
N LEU A 180 5.93 1.82 -0.99
CA LEU A 180 7.29 2.18 -1.37
C LEU A 180 8.17 2.27 -0.12
N CYS A 181 9.43 1.91 -0.27
CA CYS A 181 10.45 2.10 0.77
C CYS A 181 11.44 3.14 0.31
N ARG A 182 11.48 4.30 0.97
CA ARG A 182 12.45 5.35 0.65
C ARG A 182 13.87 4.89 0.92
N GLY A 183 14.77 5.20 -0.03
CA GLY A 183 16.19 4.97 0.07
C GLY A 183 16.91 5.61 -1.13
N TRP A 184 18.19 5.91 -1.04
CA TRP A 184 18.92 6.61 -2.09
C TRP A 184 18.92 5.87 -3.44
N LEU A 185 19.07 4.54 -3.42
CA LEU A 185 18.95 3.68 -4.61
C LEU A 185 17.53 3.69 -5.19
N ALA A 186 16.52 3.82 -4.32
CA ALA A 186 15.12 3.90 -4.70
C ALA A 186 14.84 5.12 -5.56
N THR A 187 15.28 6.28 -5.08
CA THR A 187 15.03 7.55 -5.76
C THR A 187 15.70 7.58 -7.13
N ILE A 188 16.95 7.10 -7.24
CA ILE A 188 17.65 7.02 -8.53
C ILE A 188 16.98 5.97 -9.45
N GLY A 189 16.70 4.78 -8.93
CA GLY A 189 16.12 3.68 -9.69
C GLY A 189 14.73 4.02 -10.26
N VAL A 190 13.86 4.63 -9.47
CA VAL A 190 12.52 5.05 -9.92
C VAL A 190 12.63 6.14 -10.99
N ASN A 191 13.49 7.15 -10.79
CA ASN A 191 13.66 8.23 -11.78
C ASN A 191 14.18 7.72 -13.13
N VAL A 192 15.20 6.87 -13.12
CA VAL A 192 15.78 6.30 -14.36
C VAL A 192 14.77 5.37 -15.03
N LEU A 193 14.13 4.51 -14.27
CA LEU A 193 13.25 3.48 -14.78
C LEU A 193 11.96 4.07 -15.36
N THR A 194 11.35 5.03 -14.67
CA THR A 194 10.15 5.71 -15.16
C THR A 194 10.46 6.56 -16.40
N ALA A 195 11.64 7.19 -16.45
CA ALA A 195 12.07 7.94 -17.63
C ALA A 195 12.27 7.05 -18.86
N LEU A 196 12.70 5.80 -18.69
CA LEU A 196 12.96 4.86 -19.77
C LEU A 196 11.70 4.11 -20.24
N ILE A 197 10.80 3.76 -19.30
CA ILE A 197 9.66 2.87 -19.58
C ILE A 197 8.39 3.66 -19.94
N PHE A 198 8.14 4.78 -19.26
CA PHE A 198 6.88 5.51 -19.43
C PHE A 198 7.05 6.79 -20.24
N ARG A 199 6.25 6.90 -21.30
CA ARG A 199 6.17 8.11 -22.12
C ARG A 199 5.18 9.13 -21.55
N ALA A 200 4.22 8.71 -20.73
CA ALA A 200 3.21 9.59 -20.14
C ALA A 200 3.83 10.52 -19.08
N PRO A 201 3.73 11.86 -19.27
CA PRO A 201 4.29 12.82 -18.32
C PRO A 201 3.69 12.70 -16.90
N MET A 202 2.37 12.40 -16.81
CA MET A 202 1.63 12.19 -15.58
C MET A 202 2.26 11.05 -14.75
N THR A 203 2.39 9.86 -15.33
CA THR A 203 2.98 8.69 -14.64
C THR A 203 4.42 8.97 -14.14
N ARG A 204 5.20 9.76 -14.89
CA ARG A 204 6.58 10.12 -14.46
C ARG A 204 6.58 11.06 -13.27
N PHE A 205 5.71 12.06 -13.29
CA PHE A 205 5.59 13.03 -12.20
C PHE A 205 5.15 12.33 -10.93
N ASP A 206 4.05 11.56 -10.99
CA ASP A 206 3.47 10.86 -9.86
C ASP A 206 4.45 9.83 -9.27
N ALA A 207 5.12 9.03 -10.09
CA ALA A 207 6.10 8.05 -9.60
C ALA A 207 7.30 8.70 -8.89
N ARG A 208 7.75 9.88 -9.33
CA ARG A 208 8.80 10.64 -8.65
C ARG A 208 8.30 11.17 -7.31
N LEU A 209 7.13 11.76 -7.30
CA LEU A 209 6.54 12.34 -6.11
C LEU A 209 6.28 11.27 -5.05
N SER A 210 5.71 10.13 -5.44
CA SER A 210 5.52 8.95 -4.57
C SER A 210 6.84 8.47 -3.95
N ALA A 211 7.94 8.43 -4.74
CA ALA A 211 9.25 8.00 -4.24
C ALA A 211 9.85 8.99 -3.21
N GLU A 212 9.63 10.29 -3.37
CA GLU A 212 10.09 11.35 -2.44
C GLU A 212 9.26 11.35 -1.15
N ARG A 213 7.98 10.99 -1.22
CA ARG A 213 7.00 10.91 -0.11
C ARG A 213 7.03 9.59 0.64
N ALA A 214 7.56 8.54 0.03
CA ALA A 214 7.63 7.22 0.65
C ALA A 214 8.30 7.27 2.03
N PHE A 215 7.81 6.48 2.96
CA PHE A 215 8.44 6.30 4.27
C PHE A 215 9.67 5.41 4.17
N SER A 216 10.70 5.71 4.93
CA SER A 216 11.81 4.78 5.14
C SER A 216 11.35 3.58 5.98
N PHE A 217 12.17 2.55 6.02
CA PHE A 217 11.86 1.37 6.83
C PHE A 217 11.69 1.68 8.32
N ALA A 218 12.55 2.54 8.88
CA ALA A 218 12.48 2.92 10.28
C ALA A 218 11.26 3.82 10.59
N GLU A 219 10.93 4.76 9.69
CA GLU A 219 9.78 5.62 9.85
C GLU A 219 8.47 4.82 9.84
N LEU A 220 8.30 3.87 8.91
CA LEU A 220 7.09 3.04 8.88
C LEU A 220 6.95 2.17 10.13
N ASP A 221 8.05 1.65 10.68
CA ASP A 221 8.05 0.90 11.93
C ASP A 221 7.59 1.79 13.10
N ASP A 222 8.11 3.02 13.21
CA ASP A 222 7.72 4.00 14.23
C ASP A 222 6.24 4.37 14.10
N LEU A 223 5.78 4.71 12.90
CA LEU A 223 4.37 5.06 12.65
C LEU A 223 3.42 3.93 13.04
N ALA A 224 3.78 2.67 12.77
CA ALA A 224 2.97 1.53 13.16
C ALA A 224 2.87 1.39 14.69
N ARG A 225 3.98 1.57 15.40
CA ARG A 225 3.98 1.57 16.87
C ARG A 225 3.11 2.69 17.44
N ARG A 226 3.23 3.90 16.90
CA ARG A 226 2.39 5.05 17.25
C ARG A 226 0.92 4.79 16.92
N GLY A 227 0.61 4.05 15.85
CA GLY A 227 -0.72 3.56 15.49
C GLY A 227 -1.21 2.39 16.36
N GLY A 228 -0.48 2.05 17.43
CA GLY A 228 -0.86 1.02 18.40
C GLY A 228 -0.63 -0.42 17.94
N TRP A 229 0.16 -0.64 16.87
CA TRP A 229 0.49 -1.99 16.43
C TRP A 229 1.49 -2.63 17.38
N GLN A 230 1.21 -3.87 17.78
CA GLN A 230 2.08 -4.70 18.60
C GLN A 230 2.24 -6.07 17.94
N ASN A 231 3.39 -6.70 18.11
CA ASN A 231 3.68 -8.04 17.56
C ASN A 231 3.45 -8.14 16.03
N PHE A 232 3.71 -7.07 15.32
CA PHE A 232 3.64 -7.03 13.86
C PHE A 232 4.95 -7.46 13.22
N CYS A 233 4.89 -7.85 11.96
CA CYS A 233 6.07 -8.13 11.15
C CYS A 233 6.30 -7.00 10.15
N HIS A 234 7.57 -6.71 9.86
CA HIS A 234 7.98 -5.71 8.88
C HIS A 234 9.10 -6.25 8.02
N LYS A 235 9.00 -6.11 6.69
CA LYS A 235 9.99 -6.65 5.76
C LYS A 235 10.17 -5.74 4.54
N LYS A 236 11.42 -5.62 4.09
CA LYS A 236 11.76 -5.05 2.77
C LYS A 236 11.63 -6.13 1.69
N PHE A 237 11.11 -5.72 0.55
CA PHE A 237 10.99 -6.55 -0.65
C PHE A 237 11.82 -5.96 -1.78
N ARG A 238 11.98 -6.74 -2.86
CA ARG A 238 12.68 -6.26 -4.07
C ARG A 238 11.93 -5.06 -4.68
N PHE A 239 12.63 -4.28 -5.52
CA PHE A 239 12.09 -3.11 -6.22
C PHE A 239 11.53 -2.03 -5.28
N VAL A 240 12.32 -1.70 -4.24
CA VAL A 240 12.03 -0.61 -3.29
C VAL A 240 10.62 -0.68 -2.70
N ARG A 241 10.21 -1.88 -2.33
CA ARG A 241 8.96 -2.15 -1.62
C ARG A 241 9.23 -2.54 -0.17
N GLN A 242 8.30 -2.20 0.68
CA GLN A 242 8.21 -2.70 2.06
C GLN A 242 6.78 -3.12 2.35
N ALA A 243 6.63 -4.02 3.30
CA ALA A 243 5.32 -4.37 3.82
C ALA A 243 5.40 -4.60 5.32
N ILE A 244 4.37 -4.13 5.99
CA ILE A 244 4.11 -4.36 7.40
C ILE A 244 2.78 -5.09 7.52
N TRP A 245 2.73 -6.11 8.37
CA TRP A 245 1.50 -6.89 8.53
C TRP A 245 1.30 -7.35 9.96
N LEU A 246 0.04 -7.54 10.28
CA LEU A 246 -0.41 -8.03 11.57
C LEU A 246 -1.29 -9.27 11.36
N GLU A 247 -1.02 -10.32 12.11
CA GLU A 247 -1.85 -11.50 12.22
C GLU A 247 -2.42 -11.50 13.63
N LYS A 248 -3.70 -11.14 13.76
CA LYS A 248 -4.38 -11.15 15.06
C LYS A 248 -4.68 -12.60 15.43
N THR A 249 -4.09 -13.06 16.49
CA THR A 249 -4.52 -14.32 17.12
C THR A 249 -5.97 -14.19 17.56
N ALA A 250 -6.82 -15.14 17.18
CA ALA A 250 -8.15 -15.21 17.77
C ALA A 250 -7.99 -15.19 19.30
N LYS A 251 -8.64 -14.23 19.96
CA LYS A 251 -8.80 -14.34 21.42
C LYS A 251 -9.63 -15.61 21.62
N LEU A 252 -8.99 -16.65 22.18
CA LEU A 252 -9.66 -17.83 22.70
C LEU A 252 -10.63 -17.42 23.79
#